data_bdc80a2ce09a629b62ead55cce8ec2a9
#
_entry.id   bdc80a2ce09a629b62ead55cce8ec2a9
#
_cell.length_a   1.000
_cell.length_b   1.000
_cell.length_c   1.000
_cell.angle_alpha   90.00
_cell.angle_beta   90.00
_cell.angle_gamma   90.00
#
_symmetry.space_group_name_H-M   'P 1'
#
loop_
_entity.id
_entity.type
_entity.pdbx_description
1 polymer ?
#
loop_
_entity_poly.entity_id
_entity_poly.type
_entity_poly.pdbx_seq_one_letter_code
_entity_poly.pdbx_strand_id
1 'polypeptide(L)'
;MNIHYLTLFPEMYEGVLNTSILKRAKEKGIVDYNLINFRDYSESKHNKVDDYPYGGGAGMVLKPEPVFNAMDALDLGNPRVILMCPQGRPFDQRMAESLSGEDDIVFICGHYEGYDERIRTLVTDEVSIGDYVLTGGELASMTMTDAVVRLIPGVLSREESHQEDSFSTGMLEHPHYTRPREYRGMKVPDVLLNGNHKLIDEWRHEQSLLRTRERRPDLLDD
;
A
#
# COMPACT_ATOMS: atom_id res chain seq x y z
N MET A 1 1.79 15.14 3.12
CA MET A 1 2.14 13.80 3.68
C MET A 1 3.61 13.52 3.39
N ASN A 2 4.35 12.97 4.36
CA ASN A 2 5.69 12.45 4.14
C ASN A 2 5.68 10.93 4.36
N ILE A 3 6.29 10.18 3.46
CA ILE A 3 6.41 8.73 3.57
C ILE A 3 7.88 8.38 3.65
N HIS A 4 8.26 7.73 4.74
CA HIS A 4 9.63 7.35 5.04
C HIS A 4 9.76 5.83 4.91
N TYR A 5 10.80 5.35 4.22
CA TYR A 5 11.05 3.93 4.04
C TYR A 5 12.38 3.56 4.66
N LEU A 6 12.36 2.85 5.78
CA LEU A 6 13.54 2.22 6.34
C LEU A 6 13.77 0.91 5.59
N THR A 7 14.77 0.86 4.74
CA THR A 7 15.03 -0.24 3.80
C THR A 7 16.53 -0.49 3.66
N LEU A 8 16.91 -1.69 3.23
CA LEU A 8 18.30 -2.01 2.83
C LEU A 8 18.54 -1.80 1.33
N PHE A 9 17.46 -1.58 0.55
CA PHE A 9 17.49 -1.52 -0.92
C PHE A 9 16.70 -0.32 -1.45
N PRO A 10 17.16 0.92 -1.16
CA PRO A 10 16.46 2.13 -1.62
C PRO A 10 16.29 2.18 -3.14
N GLU A 11 17.20 1.58 -3.91
CA GLU A 11 17.13 1.51 -5.36
C GLU A 11 15.91 0.76 -5.90
N MET A 12 15.30 -0.12 -5.12
CA MET A 12 14.07 -0.81 -5.53
C MET A 12 12.88 0.13 -5.76
N TYR A 13 12.89 1.29 -5.13
CA TYR A 13 11.79 2.27 -5.19
C TYR A 13 11.84 3.19 -6.41
N GLU A 14 12.98 3.33 -7.07
CA GLU A 14 13.23 4.31 -8.13
C GLU A 14 12.19 4.24 -9.26
N GLY A 15 11.90 3.04 -9.74
CA GLY A 15 10.96 2.82 -10.84
C GLY A 15 9.51 3.15 -10.46
N VAL A 16 9.11 2.87 -9.24
CA VAL A 16 7.72 3.03 -8.77
C VAL A 16 7.45 4.47 -8.36
N LEU A 17 8.26 5.04 -7.47
CA LEU A 17 8.02 6.38 -6.91
C LEU A 17 8.26 7.51 -7.92
N ASN A 18 9.06 7.26 -8.96
CA ASN A 18 9.37 8.26 -10.00
C ASN A 18 8.55 8.08 -11.27
N THR A 19 7.42 7.39 -11.21
CA THR A 19 6.57 7.10 -12.39
C THR A 19 5.11 7.44 -12.10
N SER A 20 4.36 7.81 -13.16
CA SER A 20 2.90 7.94 -13.18
C SER A 20 2.32 8.82 -12.04
N ILE A 21 1.34 8.30 -11.31
CA ILE A 21 0.57 9.03 -10.28
C ILE A 21 1.46 9.42 -9.10
N LEU A 22 2.31 8.51 -8.62
CA LEU A 22 3.19 8.75 -7.47
C LEU A 22 4.20 9.87 -7.74
N LYS A 23 4.80 9.87 -8.94
CA LYS A 23 5.68 10.97 -9.38
C LYS A 23 4.93 12.31 -9.42
N ARG A 24 3.74 12.33 -10.00
CA ARG A 24 2.92 13.56 -10.09
C ARG A 24 2.50 14.08 -8.72
N ALA A 25 2.18 13.20 -7.76
CA ALA A 25 1.86 13.59 -6.39
C ALA A 25 3.04 14.30 -5.73
N LYS A 26 4.26 13.80 -5.93
CA LYS A 26 5.49 14.44 -5.46
C LYS A 26 5.74 15.79 -6.16
N GLU A 27 5.64 15.86 -7.48
CA GLU A 27 5.83 17.08 -8.26
C GLU A 27 4.84 18.19 -7.88
N LYS A 28 3.62 17.82 -7.47
CA LYS A 28 2.60 18.73 -6.94
C LYS A 28 2.86 19.15 -5.47
N GLY A 29 3.85 18.59 -4.81
CA GLY A 29 4.13 18.85 -3.38
C GLY A 29 3.08 18.27 -2.42
N ILE A 30 2.25 17.32 -2.86
CA ILE A 30 1.23 16.68 -2.04
C ILE A 30 1.85 15.61 -1.15
N VAL A 31 2.82 14.87 -1.69
CA VAL A 31 3.55 13.80 -0.98
C VAL A 31 5.05 13.97 -1.20
N ASP A 32 5.85 13.68 -0.17
CA ASP A 32 7.28 13.46 -0.30
C ASP A 32 7.66 12.03 0.10
N TYR A 33 8.71 11.47 -0.55
CA TYR A 33 9.18 10.11 -0.34
C TYR A 33 10.63 10.15 0.13
N ASN A 34 10.89 9.64 1.34
CA ASN A 34 12.19 9.65 1.97
C ASN A 34 12.72 8.21 2.11
N LEU A 35 13.74 7.88 1.31
CA LEU A 35 14.38 6.56 1.34
C LEU A 35 15.56 6.60 2.32
N ILE A 36 15.52 5.76 3.34
CA ILE A 36 16.50 5.72 4.42
C ILE A 36 17.11 4.31 4.46
N ASN A 37 18.38 4.21 4.08
CA ASN A 37 19.11 2.97 4.25
C ASN A 37 19.55 2.86 5.71
N PHE A 38 18.85 2.03 6.50
CA PHE A 38 19.20 1.90 7.91
C PHE A 38 20.54 1.19 8.16
N ARG A 39 21.20 0.66 7.11
CA ARG A 39 22.58 0.21 7.17
C ARG A 39 23.54 1.34 7.55
N ASP A 40 23.25 2.56 7.12
CA ASP A 40 24.08 3.75 7.39
C ASP A 40 24.05 4.15 8.86
N TYR A 41 23.10 3.62 9.63
CA TYR A 41 22.92 3.85 11.05
C TYR A 41 23.46 2.73 11.94
N SER A 42 24.14 1.74 11.34
CA SER A 42 24.82 0.69 12.09
C SER A 42 26.07 1.20 12.79
N GLU A 43 26.21 0.91 14.08
CA GLU A 43 27.42 1.23 14.87
C GLU A 43 28.58 0.27 14.61
N SER A 44 28.35 -0.77 13.81
CA SER A 44 29.38 -1.75 13.49
C SER A 44 30.38 -1.19 12.47
N LYS A 45 31.67 -1.49 12.65
CA LYS A 45 32.74 -1.08 11.74
C LYS A 45 32.50 -1.46 10.27
N HIS A 46 31.70 -2.47 10.02
CA HIS A 46 31.39 -3.00 8.68
C HIS A 46 29.94 -2.80 8.27
N ASN A 47 29.23 -1.89 8.93
CA ASN A 47 27.81 -1.58 8.69
C ASN A 47 26.92 -2.84 8.67
N LYS A 48 27.19 -3.77 9.59
CA LYS A 48 26.39 -5.00 9.74
C LYS A 48 25.02 -4.64 10.32
N VAL A 49 23.96 -5.18 9.70
CA VAL A 49 22.56 -4.96 10.09
C VAL A 49 21.88 -6.22 10.60
N ASP A 50 22.57 -7.35 10.56
CA ASP A 50 22.05 -8.67 10.87
C ASP A 50 23.05 -9.47 11.72
N ASP A 51 22.54 -10.47 12.43
CA ASP A 51 23.37 -11.41 13.22
C ASP A 51 22.64 -12.76 13.38
N TYR A 52 23.35 -13.74 13.92
CA TYR A 52 22.79 -15.06 14.22
C TYR A 52 21.70 -14.95 15.29
N PRO A 53 20.58 -15.72 15.13
CA PRO A 53 19.53 -15.72 16.15
C PRO A 53 20.01 -16.35 17.45
N TYR A 54 19.63 -15.76 18.59
CA TYR A 54 19.76 -16.46 19.87
C TYR A 54 18.92 -17.74 19.86
N GLY A 55 19.43 -18.80 20.47
CA GLY A 55 18.79 -20.10 20.46
C GLY A 55 19.14 -20.97 19.25
N GLY A 56 19.92 -20.44 18.30
CA GLY A 56 20.32 -21.13 17.07
C GLY A 56 19.23 -21.13 16.00
N GLY A 57 19.51 -21.74 14.88
CA GLY A 57 18.65 -21.78 13.70
C GLY A 57 19.39 -21.43 12.43
N ALA A 58 18.74 -21.61 11.28
CA ALA A 58 19.27 -21.23 9.99
C ALA A 58 19.02 -19.72 9.73
N GLY A 59 19.91 -19.10 8.96
CA GLY A 59 19.75 -17.71 8.52
C GLY A 59 20.19 -16.67 9.55
N MET A 60 19.85 -15.43 9.25
CA MET A 60 20.22 -14.24 10.01
C MET A 60 18.97 -13.45 10.40
N VAL A 61 19.06 -12.67 11.45
CA VAL A 61 17.97 -11.80 11.96
C VAL A 61 18.46 -10.36 11.96
N LEU A 62 17.59 -9.45 11.54
CA LEU A 62 17.87 -8.01 11.58
C LEU A 62 18.07 -7.54 13.02
N LYS A 63 19.19 -6.87 13.25
CA LYS A 63 19.56 -6.28 14.54
C LYS A 63 18.65 -5.09 14.87
N PRO A 64 18.33 -4.87 16.15
CA PRO A 64 17.50 -3.74 16.54
C PRO A 64 18.22 -2.40 16.38
N GLU A 65 19.51 -2.33 16.71
CA GLU A 65 20.29 -1.09 16.80
C GLU A 65 20.23 -0.22 15.54
N PRO A 66 20.47 -0.72 14.28
CA PRO A 66 20.41 0.14 13.10
C PRO A 66 19.00 0.71 12.83
N VAL A 67 17.97 -0.05 13.15
CA VAL A 67 16.58 0.39 12.95
C VAL A 67 16.19 1.45 13.98
N PHE A 68 16.54 1.26 15.26
CA PHE A 68 16.32 2.24 16.32
C PHE A 68 17.04 3.55 16.01
N ASN A 69 18.32 3.49 15.67
CA ASN A 69 19.13 4.68 15.34
C ASN A 69 18.55 5.44 14.13
N ALA A 70 18.07 4.72 13.11
CA ALA A 70 17.43 5.35 11.96
C ALA A 70 16.08 6.01 12.33
N MET A 71 15.30 5.38 13.20
CA MET A 71 14.06 5.97 13.71
C MET A 71 14.31 7.23 14.55
N ASP A 72 15.27 7.17 15.45
CA ASP A 72 15.65 8.32 16.29
C ASP A 72 16.13 9.51 15.45
N ALA A 73 16.88 9.24 14.36
CA ALA A 73 17.38 10.27 13.45
C ALA A 73 16.27 10.96 12.63
N LEU A 74 15.10 10.35 12.47
CA LEU A 74 13.96 10.98 11.81
C LEU A 74 13.34 12.10 12.63
N ASP A 75 13.44 12.05 13.95
CA ASP A 75 12.93 13.05 14.90
C ASP A 75 11.47 13.47 14.62
N LEU A 76 10.62 12.48 14.36
CA LEU A 76 9.20 12.69 14.08
C LEU A 76 8.37 12.66 15.37
N GLY A 77 7.40 13.57 15.49
CA GLY A 77 6.61 13.72 16.71
C GLY A 77 5.71 12.52 17.00
N ASN A 78 4.87 12.13 16.07
CA ASN A 78 3.91 11.01 16.20
C ASN A 78 3.60 10.35 14.86
N PRO A 79 4.59 9.72 14.21
CA PRO A 79 4.38 9.09 12.93
C PRO A 79 3.54 7.81 13.05
N ARG A 80 2.85 7.45 11.97
CA ARG A 80 2.32 6.10 11.82
C ARG A 80 3.43 5.16 11.39
N VAL A 81 3.86 4.25 12.24
CA VAL A 81 5.00 3.35 11.99
C VAL A 81 4.48 1.96 11.66
N ILE A 82 4.74 1.50 10.46
CA ILE A 82 4.20 0.25 9.91
C ILE A 82 5.33 -0.75 9.67
N LEU A 83 5.28 -1.87 10.38
CA LEU A 83 6.15 -3.02 10.13
C LEU A 83 5.54 -3.91 9.06
N MET A 84 6.24 -4.09 7.95
CA MET A 84 5.84 -5.02 6.91
C MET A 84 6.17 -6.46 7.34
N CYS A 85 5.13 -7.23 7.66
CA CYS A 85 5.29 -8.53 8.30
C CYS A 85 4.16 -9.49 7.89
N PRO A 86 4.46 -10.76 7.50
CA PRO A 86 3.43 -11.76 7.21
C PRO A 86 2.49 -12.06 8.39
N GLN A 87 2.93 -11.78 9.62
CA GLN A 87 2.14 -11.97 10.84
C GLN A 87 1.20 -10.81 11.15
N GLY A 88 1.31 -9.70 10.40
CA GLY A 88 0.51 -8.51 10.58
C GLY A 88 -0.95 -8.69 10.15
N ARG A 89 -1.80 -7.74 10.52
CA ARG A 89 -3.18 -7.73 10.05
C ARG A 89 -3.23 -7.53 8.54
N PRO A 90 -4.18 -8.14 7.83
CA PRO A 90 -4.35 -7.94 6.38
C PRO A 90 -4.60 -6.46 6.04
N PHE A 91 -3.91 -5.97 5.02
CA PHE A 91 -4.14 -4.65 4.44
C PHE A 91 -5.42 -4.65 3.61
N ASP A 92 -6.27 -3.65 3.81
CA ASP A 92 -7.51 -3.44 3.09
C ASP A 92 -7.72 -1.97 2.72
N GLN A 93 -8.80 -1.69 1.98
CA GLN A 93 -9.14 -0.33 1.55
C GLN A 93 -9.41 0.61 2.73
N ARG A 94 -10.05 0.14 3.80
CA ARG A 94 -10.33 0.94 5.01
C ARG A 94 -9.04 1.39 5.70
N MET A 95 -8.02 0.51 5.71
CA MET A 95 -6.71 0.90 6.23
C MET A 95 -6.04 1.93 5.32
N ALA A 96 -6.13 1.79 4.00
CA ALA A 96 -5.59 2.77 3.06
C ALA A 96 -6.24 4.15 3.26
N GLU A 97 -7.56 4.20 3.44
CA GLU A 97 -8.32 5.42 3.75
C GLU A 97 -7.86 6.06 5.08
N SER A 98 -7.70 5.26 6.12
CA SER A 98 -7.17 5.76 7.40
C SER A 98 -5.78 6.34 7.26
N LEU A 99 -4.88 5.66 6.56
CA LEU A 99 -3.50 6.10 6.35
C LEU A 99 -3.40 7.34 5.45
N SER A 100 -4.35 7.55 4.54
CA SER A 100 -4.33 8.73 3.66
C SER A 100 -4.50 10.06 4.38
N GLY A 101 -4.98 10.04 5.63
CA GLY A 101 -5.12 11.19 6.50
C GLY A 101 -3.92 11.47 7.41
N GLU A 102 -2.86 10.67 7.37
CA GLU A 102 -1.68 10.85 8.21
C GLU A 102 -0.72 11.89 7.61
N ASP A 103 -0.01 12.61 8.47
CA ASP A 103 1.03 13.56 8.05
C ASP A 103 2.34 12.84 7.73
N ASP A 104 2.72 11.87 8.58
CA ASP A 104 3.95 11.10 8.49
C ASP A 104 3.68 9.60 8.61
N ILE A 105 4.12 8.83 7.60
CA ILE A 105 4.10 7.36 7.62
C ILE A 105 5.54 6.86 7.52
N VAL A 106 5.89 5.91 8.36
CA VAL A 106 7.19 5.21 8.32
C VAL A 106 6.95 3.74 8.04
N PHE A 107 7.49 3.22 6.95
CA PHE A 107 7.55 1.80 6.67
C PHE A 107 8.88 1.20 7.13
N ILE A 108 8.84 0.15 7.92
CA ILE A 108 10.01 -0.67 8.26
C ILE A 108 9.98 -1.92 7.39
N CYS A 109 10.92 -2.01 6.45
CA CYS A 109 11.04 -3.08 5.47
C CYS A 109 12.19 -4.00 5.86
N GLY A 110 11.86 -5.23 6.24
CA GLY A 110 12.85 -6.21 6.66
C GLY A 110 13.22 -7.20 5.58
N HIS A 111 14.27 -7.95 5.90
CA HIS A 111 14.83 -9.02 5.10
C HIS A 111 15.23 -10.19 6.00
N TYR A 112 15.88 -11.20 5.42
CA TYR A 112 16.39 -12.39 6.10
C TYR A 112 15.28 -13.23 6.75
N GLU A 113 15.56 -13.83 7.92
CA GLU A 113 14.57 -14.65 8.67
C GLU A 113 13.59 -13.78 9.49
N GLY A 114 13.79 -12.46 9.50
CA GLY A 114 12.92 -11.52 10.20
C GLY A 114 13.67 -10.51 11.04
N TYR A 115 12.95 -9.93 11.97
CA TYR A 115 13.42 -8.83 12.83
C TYR A 115 13.71 -9.32 14.23
N ASP A 116 14.67 -8.64 14.90
CA ASP A 116 14.73 -8.70 16.37
C ASP A 116 13.38 -8.24 16.95
N GLU A 117 12.83 -9.02 17.88
CA GLU A 117 11.48 -8.77 18.44
C GLU A 117 11.34 -7.38 19.07
N ARG A 118 12.44 -6.78 19.55
CA ARG A 118 12.45 -5.44 20.15
C ARG A 118 12.08 -4.35 19.15
N ILE A 119 12.26 -4.55 17.84
CA ILE A 119 11.85 -3.61 16.79
C ILE A 119 10.34 -3.36 16.83
N ARG A 120 9.54 -4.36 17.24
CA ARG A 120 8.09 -4.23 17.39
C ARG A 120 7.65 -3.16 18.39
N THR A 121 8.52 -2.76 19.31
CA THR A 121 8.22 -1.67 20.25
C THR A 121 8.19 -0.29 19.60
N LEU A 122 8.73 -0.15 18.39
CA LEU A 122 8.73 1.10 17.62
C LEU A 122 7.45 1.30 16.79
N VAL A 123 6.67 0.22 16.55
CA VAL A 123 5.62 0.24 15.55
C VAL A 123 4.24 0.52 16.12
N THR A 124 3.41 1.18 15.33
CA THR A 124 1.99 1.36 15.62
C THR A 124 1.16 0.24 15.02
N ASP A 125 1.59 -0.33 13.90
CA ASP A 125 0.89 -1.37 13.16
C ASP A 125 1.85 -2.40 12.56
N GLU A 126 1.44 -3.65 12.60
CA GLU A 126 2.04 -4.73 11.81
C GLU A 126 1.07 -5.09 10.70
N VAL A 127 1.55 -5.08 9.44
CA VAL A 127 0.68 -5.21 8.28
C VAL A 127 1.19 -6.25 7.30
N SER A 128 0.28 -7.10 6.84
CA SER A 128 0.48 -8.08 5.76
C SER A 128 -0.31 -7.69 4.52
N ILE A 129 0.25 -7.86 3.33
CA ILE A 129 -0.47 -7.67 2.07
C ILE A 129 -1.10 -8.95 1.52
N GLY A 130 -1.03 -10.05 2.26
CA GLY A 130 -1.62 -11.35 1.88
C GLY A 130 -0.89 -12.54 2.49
N ASP A 131 -1.48 -13.71 2.36
CA ASP A 131 -1.00 -14.98 2.94
C ASP A 131 0.08 -15.62 2.04
N TYR A 132 1.18 -14.90 1.85
CA TYR A 132 2.37 -15.35 1.12
C TYR A 132 3.61 -14.63 1.64
N VAL A 133 4.77 -15.20 1.39
CA VAL A 133 6.04 -14.66 1.87
C VAL A 133 6.82 -14.05 0.70
N LEU A 134 7.31 -12.83 0.91
CA LEU A 134 8.22 -12.12 0.02
C LEU A 134 9.65 -12.14 0.57
N THR A 135 10.62 -11.81 -0.27
CA THR A 135 12.03 -11.73 0.13
C THR A 135 12.34 -10.51 1.01
N GLY A 136 11.46 -9.50 1.01
CA GLY A 136 11.61 -8.27 1.79
C GLY A 136 10.31 -7.46 1.83
N GLY A 137 10.30 -6.40 2.62
CA GLY A 137 9.13 -5.54 2.83
C GLY A 137 8.92 -4.46 1.76
N GLU A 138 9.87 -4.27 0.85
CA GLU A 138 9.87 -3.15 -0.11
C GLU A 138 8.66 -3.19 -1.06
N LEU A 139 8.39 -4.34 -1.68
CA LEU A 139 7.23 -4.48 -2.58
C LEU A 139 5.91 -4.27 -1.85
N ALA A 140 5.81 -4.76 -0.62
CA ALA A 140 4.62 -4.59 0.20
C ALA A 140 4.40 -3.11 0.55
N SER A 141 5.44 -2.39 0.97
CA SER A 141 5.35 -0.96 1.27
C SER A 141 5.01 -0.12 0.04
N MET A 142 5.56 -0.47 -1.14
CA MET A 142 5.21 0.20 -2.40
C MET A 142 3.74 -0.03 -2.79
N THR A 143 3.22 -1.24 -2.60
CA THR A 143 1.80 -1.57 -2.82
C THR A 143 0.90 -0.73 -1.92
N MET A 144 1.22 -0.63 -0.64
CA MET A 144 0.48 0.21 0.31
C MET A 144 0.58 1.69 -0.05
N THR A 145 1.78 2.15 -0.44
CA THR A 145 1.98 3.54 -0.88
C THR A 145 1.06 3.93 -2.04
N ASP A 146 0.97 3.08 -3.07
CA ASP A 146 0.09 3.35 -4.21
C ASP A 146 -1.38 3.43 -3.78
N ALA A 147 -1.84 2.47 -2.97
CA ALA A 147 -3.20 2.44 -2.47
C ALA A 147 -3.56 3.65 -1.58
N VAL A 148 -2.60 4.15 -0.78
CA VAL A 148 -2.79 5.31 0.12
C VAL A 148 -2.73 6.61 -0.64
N VAL A 149 -1.68 6.82 -1.44
CA VAL A 149 -1.41 8.11 -2.10
C VAL A 149 -2.51 8.48 -3.09
N ARG A 150 -3.08 7.51 -3.82
CA ARG A 150 -4.17 7.78 -4.76
C ARG A 150 -5.45 8.32 -4.09
N LEU A 151 -5.61 8.13 -2.78
CA LEU A 151 -6.75 8.61 -2.00
C LEU A 151 -6.59 10.05 -1.50
N ILE A 152 -5.37 10.59 -1.54
CA ILE A 152 -5.11 11.95 -1.04
C ILE A 152 -5.73 12.97 -2.00
N PRO A 153 -6.49 13.97 -1.48
CA PRO A 153 -7.09 15.01 -2.30
C PRO A 153 -6.07 15.70 -3.23
N GLY A 154 -6.45 15.89 -4.49
CA GLY A 154 -5.61 16.53 -5.50
C GLY A 154 -4.58 15.63 -6.19
N VAL A 155 -4.39 14.39 -5.76
CA VAL A 155 -3.52 13.40 -6.44
C VAL A 155 -4.14 12.95 -7.75
N LEU A 156 -5.36 12.47 -7.74
CA LEU A 156 -6.13 12.12 -8.94
C LEU A 156 -6.80 13.36 -9.53
N SER A 157 -7.02 13.35 -10.86
CA SER A 157 -7.60 14.47 -11.58
C SER A 157 -9.09 14.70 -11.29
N ARG A 158 -9.79 13.66 -10.81
CA ARG A 158 -11.19 13.69 -10.41
C ARG A 158 -11.31 13.01 -9.05
N GLU A 159 -11.77 13.74 -8.06
CA GLU A 159 -12.00 13.21 -6.71
C GLU A 159 -13.08 12.12 -6.68
N GLU A 160 -14.03 12.16 -7.61
CA GLU A 160 -15.07 11.15 -7.78
C GLU A 160 -14.52 9.79 -8.26
N SER A 161 -13.30 9.75 -8.84
CA SER A 161 -12.74 8.53 -9.43
C SER A 161 -12.51 7.39 -8.45
N HIS A 162 -12.31 7.67 -7.16
CA HIS A 162 -12.06 6.63 -6.17
C HIS A 162 -13.30 6.28 -5.33
N GLN A 163 -14.36 7.10 -5.39
CA GLN A 163 -15.58 6.90 -4.59
C GLN A 163 -16.42 5.72 -5.10
N GLU A 164 -16.32 5.41 -6.40
CA GLU A 164 -17.05 4.32 -7.05
C GLU A 164 -16.16 3.09 -7.31
N ASP A 165 -14.88 3.12 -6.94
CA ASP A 165 -13.98 1.97 -7.08
C ASP A 165 -14.44 0.77 -6.23
N SER A 166 -14.00 -0.42 -6.62
CA SER A 166 -14.20 -1.64 -5.82
C SER A 166 -13.73 -1.42 -4.37
N PHE A 167 -14.53 -1.89 -3.43
CA PHE A 167 -14.35 -1.80 -1.97
C PHE A 167 -14.69 -0.44 -1.34
N SER A 168 -14.69 0.68 -2.06
CA SER A 168 -15.05 1.99 -1.50
C SER A 168 -16.51 2.04 -1.03
N THR A 169 -17.40 1.30 -1.73
CA THR A 169 -18.82 1.15 -1.37
C THR A 169 -19.14 -0.16 -0.66
N GLY A 170 -18.13 -0.96 -0.30
CA GLY A 170 -18.32 -2.32 0.22
C GLY A 170 -18.64 -3.36 -0.84
N MET A 171 -18.65 -3.01 -2.12
CA MET A 171 -18.91 -3.90 -3.25
C MET A 171 -17.82 -3.85 -4.30
N LEU A 172 -17.85 -4.80 -5.24
CA LEU A 172 -17.05 -4.71 -6.46
C LEU A 172 -17.68 -3.73 -7.44
N GLU A 173 -16.83 -3.07 -8.21
CA GLU A 173 -17.22 -2.13 -9.24
C GLU A 173 -17.98 -2.80 -10.40
N HIS A 174 -18.89 -2.05 -11.06
CA HIS A 174 -19.61 -2.48 -12.25
C HIS A 174 -18.67 -2.64 -13.47
N PRO A 175 -19.10 -3.37 -14.54
CA PRO A 175 -18.32 -3.48 -15.77
C PRO A 175 -18.25 -2.15 -16.53
N HIS A 176 -17.04 -1.82 -17.02
CA HIS A 176 -16.82 -0.68 -17.88
C HIS A 176 -16.75 -1.09 -19.34
N TYR A 177 -17.29 -0.21 -20.21
CA TYR A 177 -17.24 -0.35 -21.66
C TYR A 177 -16.75 0.95 -22.28
N THR A 178 -15.99 0.82 -23.36
CA THR A 178 -15.50 1.94 -24.17
C THR A 178 -15.67 1.65 -25.67
N ARG A 179 -15.27 2.57 -26.51
CA ARG A 179 -15.31 2.40 -27.98
C ARG A 179 -14.38 1.27 -28.45
N PRO A 180 -14.77 0.55 -29.53
CA PRO A 180 -15.97 0.67 -30.34
C PRO A 180 -17.23 0.05 -29.67
N ARG A 181 -18.43 0.40 -30.17
CA ARG A 181 -19.70 -0.15 -29.67
C ARG A 181 -19.84 -1.67 -29.83
N GLU A 182 -19.18 -2.22 -30.83
CA GLU A 182 -19.13 -3.65 -31.09
C GLU A 182 -17.69 -4.05 -31.41
N TYR A 183 -17.21 -5.10 -30.77
CA TYR A 183 -15.89 -5.65 -31.02
C TYR A 183 -15.95 -7.18 -30.98
N ARG A 184 -15.58 -7.83 -32.10
CA ARG A 184 -15.61 -9.30 -32.28
C ARG A 184 -16.95 -9.94 -31.94
N GLY A 185 -18.07 -9.30 -32.33
CA GLY A 185 -19.43 -9.76 -32.08
C GLY A 185 -19.97 -9.46 -30.65
N MET A 186 -19.13 -8.89 -29.77
CA MET A 186 -19.51 -8.47 -28.41
C MET A 186 -19.98 -7.01 -28.45
N LYS A 187 -21.16 -6.73 -27.90
CA LYS A 187 -21.77 -5.41 -27.91
C LYS A 187 -21.74 -4.75 -26.53
N VAL A 188 -21.61 -3.43 -26.54
CA VAL A 188 -21.88 -2.60 -25.35
C VAL A 188 -23.37 -2.71 -25.02
N PRO A 189 -23.77 -2.89 -23.73
CA PRO A 189 -25.17 -2.90 -23.33
C PRO A 189 -25.91 -1.63 -23.76
N ASP A 190 -27.12 -1.78 -24.32
CA ASP A 190 -27.91 -0.68 -24.87
C ASP A 190 -28.27 0.38 -23.83
N VAL A 191 -28.43 -0.01 -22.56
CA VAL A 191 -28.69 0.92 -21.45
C VAL A 191 -27.61 1.98 -21.32
N LEU A 192 -26.34 1.64 -21.62
CA LEU A 192 -25.21 2.58 -21.56
C LEU A 192 -25.16 3.54 -22.75
N LEU A 193 -25.96 3.33 -23.78
CA LEU A 193 -25.99 4.10 -25.02
C LEU A 193 -27.17 5.07 -25.13
N ASN A 194 -28.16 4.97 -24.24
CA ASN A 194 -29.44 5.70 -24.36
C ASN A 194 -29.40 7.11 -23.72
N GLY A 195 -28.35 7.47 -22.98
CA GLY A 195 -28.22 8.78 -22.32
C GLY A 195 -29.14 9.00 -21.10
N ASN A 196 -29.89 8.00 -20.67
CA ASN A 196 -30.73 8.07 -19.47
C ASN A 196 -29.88 7.73 -18.22
N HIS A 197 -29.36 8.76 -17.54
CA HIS A 197 -28.46 8.59 -16.38
C HIS A 197 -29.08 7.73 -15.28
N LYS A 198 -30.39 7.89 -15.00
CA LYS A 198 -31.06 7.10 -13.97
C LYS A 198 -31.01 5.60 -14.28
N LEU A 199 -31.33 5.20 -15.50
CA LEU A 199 -31.27 3.79 -15.92
C LEU A 199 -29.84 3.26 -15.96
N ILE A 200 -28.88 4.12 -16.31
CA ILE A 200 -27.44 3.77 -16.28
C ILE A 200 -26.98 3.49 -14.84
N ASP A 201 -27.35 4.33 -13.89
CA ASP A 201 -26.95 4.17 -12.47
C ASP A 201 -27.62 2.96 -11.83
N GLU A 202 -28.91 2.71 -12.11
CA GLU A 202 -29.61 1.50 -11.69
C GLU A 202 -28.93 0.23 -12.23
N TRP A 203 -28.57 0.22 -13.52
CA TRP A 203 -27.87 -0.89 -14.15
C TRP A 203 -26.46 -1.11 -13.54
N ARG A 204 -25.70 -0.03 -13.31
CA ARG A 204 -24.39 -0.10 -12.67
C ARG A 204 -24.47 -0.74 -11.30
N HIS A 205 -25.42 -0.28 -10.48
CA HIS A 205 -25.63 -0.83 -9.15
C HIS A 205 -26.00 -2.33 -9.19
N GLU A 206 -26.90 -2.71 -10.09
CA GLU A 206 -27.27 -4.12 -10.29
C GLU A 206 -26.07 -4.98 -10.70
N GLN A 207 -25.24 -4.50 -11.63
CA GLN A 207 -24.05 -5.21 -12.08
C GLN A 207 -22.98 -5.32 -10.98
N SER A 208 -22.79 -4.29 -10.16
CA SER A 208 -21.91 -4.32 -8.98
C SER A 208 -22.37 -5.41 -8.00
N LEU A 209 -23.67 -5.45 -7.69
CA LEU A 209 -24.25 -6.44 -6.79
C LEU A 209 -24.10 -7.86 -7.32
N LEU A 210 -24.39 -8.09 -8.61
CA LEU A 210 -24.23 -9.40 -9.26
C LEU A 210 -22.77 -9.87 -9.19
N ARG A 211 -21.82 -9.01 -9.57
CA ARG A 211 -20.38 -9.35 -9.50
C ARG A 211 -19.91 -9.64 -8.10
N THR A 212 -20.38 -8.88 -7.13
CA THR A 212 -20.01 -9.09 -5.74
C THR A 212 -20.52 -10.43 -5.24
N ARG A 213 -21.77 -10.77 -5.52
CA ARG A 213 -22.34 -12.09 -5.18
C ARG A 213 -21.59 -13.27 -5.80
N GLU A 214 -21.16 -13.12 -7.05
CA GLU A 214 -20.46 -14.19 -7.77
C GLU A 214 -19.00 -14.36 -7.36
N ARG A 215 -18.29 -13.27 -7.07
CA ARG A 215 -16.84 -13.26 -6.94
C ARG A 215 -16.33 -13.03 -5.53
N ARG A 216 -17.07 -12.23 -4.77
CA ARG A 216 -16.72 -11.83 -3.41
C ARG A 216 -17.97 -11.76 -2.53
N PRO A 217 -18.70 -12.91 -2.36
CA PRO A 217 -19.90 -12.95 -1.52
C PRO A 217 -19.62 -12.52 -0.08
N ASP A 218 -18.39 -12.74 0.40
CA ASP A 218 -17.91 -12.30 1.72
C ASP A 218 -18.07 -10.79 2.00
N LEU A 219 -18.15 -9.95 0.96
CA LEU A 219 -18.37 -8.51 1.11
C LEU A 219 -19.85 -8.14 1.38
N LEU A 220 -20.75 -9.07 1.28
CA LEU A 220 -22.20 -8.87 1.45
C LEU A 220 -22.74 -9.48 2.76
N ASP A 221 -21.90 -10.17 3.52
CA ASP A 221 -22.28 -10.91 4.73
C ASP A 221 -22.19 -10.08 6.03
N ASP A 222 -22.10 -8.75 5.96
CA ASP A 222 -22.12 -7.81 7.09
C ASP A 222 -23.54 -7.29 7.44
#